data_6bd7a925af9c70b6799654b8c059d737
#
_entry.id   6bd7a925af9c70b6799654b8c059d737
#
_cell.length_a   1.000
_cell.length_b   1.000
_cell.length_c   1.000
_cell.angle_alpha   90.00
_cell.angle_beta   90.00
_cell.angle_gamma   90.00
#
_symmetry.space_group_name_H-M   'P 1'
#
loop_
_entity.id
_entity.type
_entity.pdbx_description
1 polymer ?
#
loop_
_entity_poly.entity_id
_entity_poly.type
_entity_poly.pdbx_seq_one_letter_code
_entity_poly.pdbx_strand_id
1 'polypeptide(L)'
;IASVFEAIQKLDENDVPSTERYMVVTPDIYYKLANVDKLVSRDFSANNGDFGKGSVVAIGGVPVIKSNTAVDSYVNSSTDSATGQNNDYLVNASDVVATIFQRGAIGTVKRKDLTLESTYDPRRMGTLMTARMMIGSNILRPECAVSINKS
;
A
#
# COMPACT_ATOMS: atom_id res chain seq x y z
N ILE A 1 13.09 12.44 4.82
CA ILE A 1 13.26 12.70 3.37
C ILE A 1 14.42 11.89 2.83
N ALA A 2 15.59 11.88 3.47
CA ALA A 2 16.75 11.08 3.02
C ALA A 2 16.38 9.62 2.80
N SER A 3 15.72 8.98 3.75
CA SER A 3 15.27 7.57 3.66
C SER A 3 14.33 7.29 2.47
N VAL A 4 13.56 8.30 2.02
CA VAL A 4 12.71 8.15 0.83
C VAL A 4 13.55 8.10 -0.43
N PHE A 5 14.57 8.96 -0.53
CA PHE A 5 15.49 8.94 -1.68
C PHE A 5 16.35 7.68 -1.70
N GLU A 6 16.79 7.17 -0.55
CA GLU A 6 17.48 5.89 -0.44
C GLU A 6 16.60 4.71 -0.90
N ALA A 7 15.33 4.74 -0.56
CA ALA A 7 14.39 3.72 -1.02
C ALA A 7 14.14 3.80 -2.54
N ILE A 8 14.06 5.01 -3.10
CA ILE A 8 13.97 5.21 -4.56
C ILE A 8 15.24 4.72 -5.24
N GLN A 9 16.43 5.03 -4.68
CA GLN A 9 17.71 4.55 -5.20
C GLN A 9 17.74 3.02 -5.24
N LYS A 10 17.30 2.33 -4.18
CA LYS A 10 17.24 0.85 -4.18
C LYS A 10 16.34 0.29 -5.27
N LEU A 11 15.23 0.95 -5.57
CA LEU A 11 14.37 0.52 -6.67
C LEU A 11 15.05 0.73 -8.04
N ASP A 12 15.83 1.80 -8.18
CA ASP A 12 16.59 2.05 -9.42
C ASP A 12 17.75 1.06 -9.56
N GLU A 13 18.44 0.69 -8.47
CA GLU A 13 19.47 -0.35 -8.44
C GLU A 13 18.94 -1.74 -8.81
N ASN A 14 17.65 -1.99 -8.54
CA ASN A 14 16.96 -3.23 -8.93
C ASN A 14 16.36 -3.17 -10.34
N ASP A 15 16.70 -2.17 -11.14
CA ASP A 15 16.18 -1.97 -12.51
C ASP A 15 14.63 -1.92 -12.58
N VAL A 16 13.99 -1.42 -11.53
CA VAL A 16 12.52 -1.29 -11.49
C VAL A 16 12.10 -0.05 -12.30
N PRO A 17 11.14 -0.14 -13.23
CA PRO A 17 10.65 1.01 -13.99
C PRO A 17 10.23 2.16 -13.08
N SER A 18 10.58 3.39 -13.45
CA SER A 18 10.19 4.60 -12.72
C SER A 18 8.70 4.96 -12.85
N THR A 19 8.02 4.33 -13.82
CA THR A 19 6.60 4.54 -14.07
C THR A 19 5.75 3.74 -13.07
N GLU A 20 4.60 4.32 -12.69
CA GLU A 20 3.62 3.67 -11.80
C GLU A 20 4.19 3.26 -10.42
N ARG A 21 5.12 4.04 -9.89
CA ARG A 21 5.57 3.91 -8.50
C ARG A 21 4.64 4.70 -7.59
N TYR A 22 4.33 4.13 -6.45
CA TYR A 22 3.48 4.75 -5.43
C TYR A 22 4.14 4.60 -4.06
N MET A 23 3.97 5.62 -3.24
CA MET A 23 4.40 5.59 -1.84
C MET A 23 3.18 5.63 -0.94
N VAL A 24 3.06 4.65 -0.06
CA VAL A 24 2.00 4.61 0.95
C VAL A 24 2.62 4.87 2.32
N VAL A 25 2.02 5.81 3.04
CA VAL A 25 2.50 6.23 4.36
C VAL A 25 1.36 6.23 5.37
N THR A 26 1.72 6.10 6.65
CA THR A 26 0.78 6.33 7.74
C THR A 26 0.39 7.81 7.82
N PRO A 27 -0.82 8.14 8.32
CA PRO A 27 -1.24 9.53 8.47
C PRO A 27 -0.28 10.39 9.32
N ASP A 28 0.29 9.81 10.38
CA ASP A 28 1.27 10.50 11.25
C ASP A 28 2.49 10.97 10.45
N ILE A 29 3.06 10.09 9.66
CA ILE A 29 4.22 10.41 8.81
C ILE A 29 3.82 11.39 7.69
N TYR A 30 2.63 11.24 7.11
CA TYR A 30 2.15 12.15 6.07
C TYR A 30 2.12 13.60 6.55
N TYR A 31 1.57 13.85 7.74
CA TYR A 31 1.52 15.21 8.30
C TYR A 31 2.88 15.72 8.75
N LYS A 32 3.79 14.84 9.19
CA LYS A 32 5.19 15.22 9.43
C LYS A 32 5.90 15.64 8.13
N LEU A 33 5.64 14.94 7.03
CA LEU A 33 6.15 15.33 5.70
C LEU A 33 5.55 16.65 5.21
N ALA A 34 4.26 16.87 5.46
CA ALA A 34 3.57 18.11 5.10
C ALA A 34 4.08 19.34 5.88
N ASN A 35 4.70 19.15 7.05
CA ASN A 35 5.33 20.23 7.82
C ASN A 35 6.76 20.55 7.38
N VAL A 36 7.30 19.86 6.39
CA VAL A 36 8.65 20.13 5.88
C VAL A 36 8.58 21.19 4.76
N ASP A 37 9.12 22.37 5.04
CA ASP A 37 9.07 23.53 4.11
C ASP A 37 9.56 23.20 2.70
N LYS A 38 10.58 22.35 2.57
CA LYS A 38 11.12 21.92 1.26
C LYS A 38 10.14 21.15 0.39
N LEU A 39 9.13 20.50 0.98
CA LEU A 39 8.15 19.70 0.25
C LEU A 39 6.89 20.49 -0.11
N VAL A 40 6.63 21.56 0.63
CA VAL A 40 5.39 22.34 0.54
C VAL A 40 5.62 23.72 -0.05
N SER A 41 6.86 24.24 0.01
CA SER A 41 7.19 25.54 -0.52
C SER A 41 7.03 25.59 -2.05
N ARG A 42 6.29 26.59 -2.50
CA ARG A 42 6.00 26.84 -3.92
C ARG A 42 7.26 27.09 -4.74
N ASP A 43 8.28 27.68 -4.11
CA ASP A 43 9.55 28.02 -4.76
C ASP A 43 10.44 26.78 -5.00
N PHE A 44 10.31 25.75 -4.15
CA PHE A 44 11.11 24.53 -4.23
C PHE A 44 10.42 23.37 -4.95
N SER A 45 9.09 23.32 -4.94
CA SER A 45 8.35 22.13 -5.38
C SER A 45 7.52 22.32 -6.65
N ALA A 46 7.69 23.45 -7.35
CA ALA A 46 7.04 23.69 -8.64
C ALA A 46 5.58 23.19 -8.69
N ASN A 47 4.76 23.61 -7.74
CA ASN A 47 3.34 23.22 -7.64
C ASN A 47 3.03 21.82 -7.04
N ASN A 48 4.00 21.20 -6.40
CA ASN A 48 3.86 19.84 -5.84
C ASN A 48 3.13 19.77 -4.49
N GLY A 49 2.88 20.89 -3.84
CA GLY A 49 2.18 20.95 -2.57
C GLY A 49 1.48 22.30 -2.36
N ASP A 50 0.50 22.31 -1.50
CA ASP A 50 -0.21 23.50 -1.07
C ASP A 50 -0.27 23.50 0.46
N PHE A 51 0.45 24.44 1.07
CA PHE A 51 0.44 24.59 2.53
C PHE A 51 -0.97 24.89 3.06
N GLY A 52 -1.77 25.65 2.32
CA GLY A 52 -3.14 25.96 2.69
C GLY A 52 -4.06 24.73 2.72
N LYS A 53 -3.75 23.74 1.91
CA LYS A 53 -4.48 22.45 1.84
C LYS A 53 -3.80 21.33 2.65
N GLY A 54 -2.56 21.55 3.13
CA GLY A 54 -1.79 20.53 3.83
C GLY A 54 -1.56 19.27 2.99
N SER A 55 -1.38 19.42 1.67
CA SER A 55 -1.23 18.29 0.76
C SER A 55 0.20 18.18 0.22
N VAL A 56 0.76 16.99 0.29
CA VAL A 56 2.00 16.58 -0.41
C VAL A 56 1.59 15.66 -1.54
N VAL A 57 1.86 16.07 -2.78
CA VAL A 57 1.40 15.30 -3.95
C VAL A 57 2.40 14.23 -4.35
N ALA A 58 3.70 14.59 -4.42
CA ALA A 58 4.75 13.64 -4.79
C ALA A 58 6.09 14.00 -4.13
N ILE A 59 6.93 13.00 -3.93
CA ILE A 59 8.32 13.14 -3.46
C ILE A 59 9.20 12.36 -4.43
N GLY A 60 10.21 13.05 -5.04
CA GLY A 60 11.08 12.41 -6.03
C GLY A 60 10.33 11.82 -7.24
N GLY A 61 9.22 12.44 -7.64
CA GLY A 61 8.38 11.93 -8.74
C GLY A 61 7.42 10.79 -8.37
N VAL A 62 7.44 10.34 -7.10
CA VAL A 62 6.56 9.28 -6.61
C VAL A 62 5.38 9.89 -5.85
N PRO A 63 4.13 9.67 -6.29
CA PRO A 63 2.94 10.17 -5.59
C PRO A 63 2.81 9.53 -4.20
N VAL A 64 2.41 10.34 -3.22
CA VAL A 64 2.28 9.95 -1.82
C VAL A 64 0.80 9.75 -1.48
N ILE A 65 0.48 8.57 -0.99
CA ILE A 65 -0.87 8.17 -0.58
C ILE A 65 -0.88 7.92 0.93
N LYS A 66 -1.81 8.51 1.64
CA LYS A 66 -2.01 8.22 3.07
C LYS A 66 -2.99 7.08 3.24
N SER A 67 -2.62 6.10 4.05
CA SER A 67 -3.50 4.99 4.42
C SER A 67 -3.24 4.56 5.86
N ASN A 68 -4.30 4.30 6.60
CA ASN A 68 -4.18 3.79 7.97
C ASN A 68 -4.09 2.26 8.02
N THR A 69 -4.48 1.59 6.95
CA THR A 69 -4.56 0.12 6.91
C THR A 69 -3.41 -0.51 6.13
N ALA A 70 -2.86 0.19 5.14
CA ALA A 70 -1.86 -0.39 4.22
C ALA A 70 -0.44 -0.47 4.82
N VAL A 71 -0.19 0.25 5.92
CA VAL A 71 1.08 0.26 6.64
C VAL A 71 0.76 -0.02 8.10
N ASP A 72 0.19 -1.18 8.37
CA ASP A 72 -0.10 -1.62 9.72
C ASP A 72 1.05 -2.49 10.23
N SER A 73 1.24 -2.48 11.55
CA SER A 73 2.21 -3.27 12.27
C SER A 73 1.86 -4.77 12.22
N TYR A 74 1.90 -5.34 11.03
CA TYR A 74 1.66 -6.76 10.86
C TYR A 74 2.91 -7.56 11.20
N VAL A 75 2.81 -8.39 12.20
CA VAL A 75 3.84 -9.34 12.58
C VAL A 75 3.33 -10.74 12.26
N ASN A 76 3.87 -11.34 11.23
CA ASN A 76 3.67 -12.76 10.97
C ASN A 76 4.77 -13.52 11.73
N SER A 77 4.45 -13.97 12.94
CA SER A 77 5.39 -14.79 13.70
C SER A 77 5.20 -16.27 13.34
N SER A 78 6.32 -17.00 13.24
CA SER A 78 6.34 -18.45 13.00
C SER A 78 5.65 -19.27 14.10
N THR A 79 5.26 -18.64 15.19
CA THR A 79 4.57 -19.23 16.34
C THR A 79 3.06 -19.30 16.16
N ASP A 80 2.52 -18.71 15.11
CA ASP A 80 1.09 -18.83 14.83
C ASP A 80 0.78 -20.17 14.15
N SER A 81 0.97 -21.24 14.92
CA SER A 81 0.68 -22.62 14.52
C SER A 81 -0.81 -22.89 14.33
N ALA A 82 -1.67 -21.90 14.63
CA ALA A 82 -3.12 -22.04 14.51
C ALA A 82 -3.62 -22.10 13.05
N THR A 83 -2.84 -21.65 12.09
CA THR A 83 -3.27 -21.63 10.69
C THR A 83 -2.66 -22.75 9.84
N GLY A 84 -1.71 -23.54 10.35
CA GLY A 84 -1.10 -24.65 9.59
C GLY A 84 -0.46 -24.26 8.26
N GLN A 85 -0.26 -22.97 8.02
CA GLN A 85 0.35 -22.46 6.81
C GLN A 85 1.86 -22.38 7.03
N ASN A 86 2.57 -23.18 6.27
CA ASN A 86 4.01 -23.05 6.12
C ASN A 86 4.28 -21.74 5.36
N ASN A 87 4.49 -20.68 6.11
CA ASN A 87 4.65 -19.35 5.55
C ASN A 87 6.15 -19.04 5.49
N ASP A 88 6.77 -19.31 4.35
CA ASP A 88 8.19 -19.04 4.11
C ASP A 88 8.50 -17.54 4.11
N TYR A 89 7.48 -16.69 4.14
CA TYR A 89 7.58 -15.23 4.17
C TYR A 89 7.27 -14.67 5.56
N LEU A 90 8.21 -14.85 6.47
CA LEU A 90 8.14 -14.24 7.80
C LEU A 90 8.52 -12.75 7.68
N VAL A 91 7.55 -11.87 7.81
CA VAL A 91 7.76 -10.43 7.77
C VAL A 91 7.34 -9.82 9.10
N ASN A 92 8.28 -9.14 9.75
CA ASN A 92 7.98 -8.27 10.87
C ASN A 92 7.84 -6.83 10.35
N ALA A 93 6.63 -6.35 10.27
CA ALA A 93 6.30 -5.00 9.79
C ALA A 93 5.97 -4.02 10.94
N SER A 94 6.31 -4.37 12.20
CA SER A 94 6.00 -3.52 13.37
C SER A 94 6.63 -2.13 13.29
N ASP A 95 7.76 -1.99 12.63
CA ASP A 95 8.51 -0.74 12.52
C ASP A 95 8.38 -0.07 11.14
N VAL A 96 7.57 -0.63 10.25
CA VAL A 96 7.34 -0.06 8.92
C VAL A 96 6.50 1.19 9.04
N VAL A 97 7.01 2.30 8.51
CA VAL A 97 6.32 3.61 8.52
C VAL A 97 5.88 4.04 7.12
N ALA A 98 6.52 3.53 6.09
CA ALA A 98 6.18 3.80 4.71
C ALA A 98 6.61 2.63 3.82
N THR A 99 5.92 2.46 2.71
CA THR A 99 6.28 1.49 1.68
C THR A 99 6.22 2.15 0.32
N ILE A 100 7.28 2.00 -0.46
CA ILE A 100 7.34 2.42 -1.86
C ILE A 100 7.29 1.16 -2.72
N PHE A 101 6.37 1.12 -3.65
CA PHE A 101 6.24 -0.02 -4.56
C PHE A 101 5.84 0.43 -5.97
N GLN A 102 6.21 -0.40 -6.92
CA GLN A 102 5.77 -0.28 -8.30
C GLN A 102 4.57 -1.22 -8.52
N ARG A 103 3.65 -0.86 -9.38
CA ARG A 103 2.42 -1.61 -9.64
C ARG A 103 2.63 -3.11 -9.91
N GLY A 104 3.74 -3.48 -10.55
CA GLY A 104 4.09 -4.87 -10.83
C GLY A 104 4.49 -5.70 -9.60
N ALA A 105 4.66 -5.08 -8.41
CA ALA A 105 4.97 -5.78 -7.16
C ALA A 105 3.83 -6.71 -6.71
N ILE A 106 2.58 -6.34 -7.02
CA ILE A 106 1.37 -7.04 -6.55
C ILE A 106 0.63 -7.61 -7.74
N GLY A 107 0.38 -8.91 -7.73
CA GLY A 107 -0.50 -9.60 -8.67
C GLY A 107 -1.88 -9.83 -8.09
N THR A 108 -2.92 -9.46 -8.81
CA THR A 108 -4.31 -9.73 -8.42
C THR A 108 -4.97 -10.63 -9.46
N VAL A 109 -5.50 -11.75 -9.01
CA VAL A 109 -6.25 -12.68 -9.86
C VAL A 109 -7.72 -12.66 -9.44
N LYS A 110 -8.58 -12.46 -10.40
CA LYS A 110 -10.02 -12.48 -10.23
C LYS A 110 -10.59 -13.71 -10.94
N ARG A 111 -10.92 -14.74 -10.18
CA ARG A 111 -11.49 -15.98 -10.71
C ARG A 111 -12.98 -15.84 -11.03
N LYS A 112 -13.73 -15.13 -10.19
CA LYS A 112 -15.16 -14.92 -10.35
C LYS A 112 -15.49 -13.46 -10.06
N ASP A 113 -16.18 -12.83 -10.99
CA ASP A 113 -16.68 -11.46 -10.82
C ASP A 113 -17.84 -11.43 -9.83
N LEU A 114 -18.20 -10.24 -9.39
CA LEU A 114 -19.36 -10.05 -8.56
C LEU A 114 -20.61 -10.54 -9.31
N THR A 115 -21.17 -11.64 -8.82
CA THR A 115 -22.45 -12.18 -9.31
C THR A 115 -23.49 -12.03 -8.21
N LEU A 116 -24.62 -11.44 -8.55
CA LEU A 116 -25.78 -11.30 -7.70
C LEU A 116 -26.87 -12.28 -8.18
N GLU A 117 -27.29 -13.16 -7.29
CA GLU A 117 -28.39 -14.09 -7.52
C GLU A 117 -29.53 -13.76 -6.56
N SER A 118 -30.73 -13.59 -7.08
CA SER A 118 -31.95 -13.43 -6.28
C SER A 118 -32.84 -14.63 -6.45
N THR A 119 -33.20 -15.26 -5.34
CA THR A 119 -34.10 -16.42 -5.32
C THR A 119 -35.22 -16.18 -4.32
N TYR A 120 -36.47 -16.41 -4.73
CA TYR A 120 -37.61 -16.38 -3.81
C TYR A 120 -37.61 -17.63 -2.94
N ASP A 121 -37.57 -17.47 -1.63
CA ASP A 121 -37.70 -18.55 -0.67
C ASP A 121 -39.12 -18.62 -0.12
N PRO A 122 -39.95 -19.58 -0.55
CA PRO A 122 -41.33 -19.70 -0.10
C PRO A 122 -41.45 -20.07 1.38
N ARG A 123 -40.41 -20.67 2.00
CA ARG A 123 -40.42 -21.01 3.43
C ARG A 123 -40.33 -19.79 4.33
N ARG A 124 -39.67 -18.73 3.85
CA ARG A 124 -39.45 -17.49 4.60
C ARG A 124 -40.34 -16.34 4.06
N MET A 125 -41.12 -16.60 3.03
CA MET A 125 -41.95 -15.59 2.32
C MET A 125 -41.16 -14.32 1.94
N GLY A 126 -39.90 -14.52 1.50
CA GLY A 126 -38.96 -13.44 1.21
C GLY A 126 -38.03 -13.74 0.05
N THR A 127 -37.37 -12.74 -0.46
CA THR A 127 -36.35 -12.87 -1.50
C THR A 127 -34.97 -12.97 -0.87
N LEU A 128 -34.25 -14.08 -1.11
CA LEU A 128 -32.87 -14.26 -0.73
C LEU A 128 -31.97 -13.68 -1.82
N MET A 129 -31.14 -12.72 -1.45
CA MET A 129 -30.10 -12.17 -2.33
C MET A 129 -28.72 -12.73 -1.91
N THR A 130 -28.04 -13.39 -2.84
CA THR A 130 -26.71 -13.93 -2.62
C THR A 130 -25.71 -13.26 -3.55
N ALA A 131 -24.71 -12.60 -2.97
CA ALA A 131 -23.59 -12.01 -3.71
C ALA A 131 -22.35 -12.89 -3.54
N ARG A 132 -21.66 -13.19 -4.65
CA ARG A 132 -20.43 -14.00 -4.66
C ARG A 132 -19.36 -13.31 -5.50
N MET A 133 -18.13 -13.26 -4.95
CA MET A 133 -16.95 -12.79 -5.65
C MET A 133 -15.74 -13.61 -5.19
N MET A 134 -14.82 -13.93 -6.11
CA MET A 134 -13.57 -14.61 -5.81
C MET A 134 -12.40 -13.80 -6.36
N ILE A 135 -11.64 -13.19 -5.44
CA ILE A 135 -10.43 -12.42 -5.74
C ILE A 135 -9.32 -12.92 -4.82
N GLY A 136 -8.12 -13.04 -5.36
CA GLY A 136 -6.90 -13.29 -4.60
C GLY A 136 -5.81 -12.33 -5.04
N SER A 137 -5.03 -11.82 -4.09
CA SER A 137 -3.88 -10.97 -4.36
C SER A 137 -2.67 -11.53 -3.65
N ASN A 138 -1.51 -11.50 -4.31
CA ASN A 138 -0.25 -11.92 -3.72
C ASN A 138 0.91 -11.11 -4.28
N ILE A 139 2.06 -11.20 -3.61
CA ILE A 139 3.31 -10.58 -4.07
C ILE A 139 3.75 -11.34 -5.34
N LEU A 140 3.98 -10.60 -6.40
CA LEU A 140 4.45 -11.13 -7.68
C LEU A 140 5.96 -10.92 -7.85
N ARG A 141 6.45 -9.72 -7.51
CA ARG A 141 7.87 -9.34 -7.60
C ARG A 141 8.27 -8.59 -6.33
N PRO A 142 8.93 -9.24 -5.38
CA PRO A 142 9.36 -8.60 -4.14
C PRO A 142 10.40 -7.49 -4.36
N GLU A 143 11.22 -7.59 -5.42
CA GLU A 143 12.22 -6.58 -5.77
C GLU A 143 11.61 -5.20 -6.09
N CYS A 144 10.35 -5.19 -6.50
CA CYS A 144 9.62 -3.97 -6.88
C CYS A 144 9.01 -3.23 -5.69
N ALA A 145 9.29 -3.63 -4.47
CA ALA A 145 8.81 -2.99 -3.26
C ALA A 145 9.93 -2.78 -2.23
N VAL A 146 9.97 -1.62 -1.61
CA VAL A 146 10.91 -1.27 -0.54
C VAL A 146 10.15 -0.68 0.64
N SER A 147 10.38 -1.23 1.83
CA SER A 147 9.83 -0.70 3.07
C SER A 147 10.82 0.25 3.75
N ILE A 148 10.30 1.29 4.38
CA ILE A 148 11.04 2.24 5.19
C ILE A 148 10.65 2.00 6.63
N ASN A 149 11.63 1.64 7.44
CA ASN A 149 11.44 1.33 8.85
C ASN A 149 11.79 2.54 9.72
N LYS A 150 11.17 2.59 10.89
CA LYS A 150 11.52 3.54 11.95
C LYS A 150 12.86 3.12 12.55
N SER A 151 13.83 4.02 12.56
CA SER A 151 15.11 3.86 13.29
C SER A 151 14.92 4.17 14.76
#